data_dfe150d2e86b01b7a1b247e0e12e3bb1
#
_entry.id   dfe150d2e86b01b7a1b247e0e12e3bb1
#
_cell.length_a   1.000
_cell.length_b   1.000
_cell.length_c   1.000
_cell.angle_alpha   90.00
_cell.angle_beta   90.00
_cell.angle_gamma   90.00
#
_symmetry.space_group_name_H-M   'P 1'
#
loop_
_entity.id
_entity.type
_entity.pdbx_description
1 polymer ?
#
loop_
_entity_poly.entity_id
_entity_poly.type
_entity_poly.pdbx_seq_one_letter_code
_entity_poly.pdbx_strand_id
1 'polypeptide(L)'
;MFPGTAASRAAEPRVGLPVELTDRPVLGANTATVVVVEISNFKCTQCRNFHENVFPTLRRDYIETGKVRWAVINASDDESEQYGKIFSLARCAHRQGKYWELLDGLFSVAHRAPSVLEALVAKSPLLDAGELEICLKDRSVRTAVAKDFEQAARLKIRGTPTFVISKWSADGTRTESTIAGAQSLEYFQRAFDALLKKP
;
A
#
# COMPACT_ATOMS: atom_id res chain seq x y z
N MET A 1 -7.47 -33.43 -28.82
CA MET A 1 -8.23 -33.30 -27.56
C MET A 1 -7.22 -33.16 -26.44
N PHE A 2 -6.84 -31.94 -26.08
CA PHE A 2 -5.88 -31.65 -25.00
C PHE A 2 -6.66 -31.29 -23.76
N PRO A 3 -6.40 -31.93 -22.60
CA PRO A 3 -7.04 -31.50 -21.35
C PRO A 3 -6.43 -30.21 -20.88
N GLY A 4 -7.25 -29.17 -20.77
CA GLY A 4 -6.89 -27.90 -20.16
C GLY A 4 -6.55 -28.10 -18.69
N THR A 5 -5.32 -27.83 -18.32
CA THR A 5 -4.87 -27.70 -16.93
C THR A 5 -5.58 -26.50 -16.31
N ALA A 6 -6.59 -26.78 -15.48
CA ALA A 6 -7.19 -25.78 -14.61
C ALA A 6 -6.08 -25.27 -13.67
N ALA A 7 -5.64 -24.04 -13.88
CA ALA A 7 -4.78 -23.35 -12.92
C ALA A 7 -5.54 -23.29 -11.58
N SER A 8 -5.03 -24.00 -10.59
CA SER A 8 -5.49 -23.95 -9.22
C SER A 8 -5.42 -22.50 -8.74
N ARG A 9 -6.57 -21.87 -8.61
CA ARG A 9 -6.73 -20.60 -7.89
C ARG A 9 -6.35 -20.90 -6.44
N ALA A 10 -5.08 -20.64 -6.10
CA ALA A 10 -4.65 -20.69 -4.71
C ALA A 10 -5.61 -19.79 -3.91
N ALA A 11 -6.30 -20.39 -2.93
CA ALA A 11 -7.22 -19.67 -2.09
C ALA A 11 -6.49 -18.48 -1.46
N GLU A 12 -7.02 -17.28 -1.65
CA GLU A 12 -6.53 -16.11 -0.91
C GLU A 12 -6.57 -16.48 0.58
N PRO A 13 -5.52 -16.18 1.36
CA PRO A 13 -5.54 -16.47 2.79
C PRO A 13 -6.80 -15.84 3.38
N ARG A 14 -7.66 -16.66 3.99
CA ARG A 14 -8.93 -16.23 4.58
C ARG A 14 -8.64 -15.25 5.69
N VAL A 15 -8.95 -14.03 5.44
CA VAL A 15 -8.38 -12.89 6.08
C VAL A 15 -9.33 -12.40 7.15
N GLY A 16 -8.92 -12.50 8.41
CA GLY A 16 -9.34 -11.55 9.40
C GLY A 16 -8.35 -10.39 9.50
N LEU A 17 -7.81 -9.87 8.40
CA LEU A 17 -7.07 -8.62 8.45
C LEU A 17 -7.98 -7.52 8.98
N PRO A 18 -7.47 -6.59 9.79
CA PRO A 18 -8.27 -5.46 10.27
C PRO A 18 -8.70 -4.54 9.12
N VAL A 19 -8.25 -4.84 7.90
CA VAL A 19 -8.52 -4.09 6.67
C VAL A 19 -8.66 -5.02 5.46
N GLU A 20 -9.61 -4.68 4.59
CA GLU A 20 -9.75 -5.32 3.30
C GLU A 20 -8.62 -4.88 2.36
N LEU A 21 -8.03 -5.82 1.63
CA LEU A 21 -6.97 -5.54 0.65
C LEU A 21 -7.50 -5.37 -0.79
N THR A 22 -8.79 -5.60 -1.00
CA THR A 22 -9.43 -5.44 -2.32
C THR A 22 -9.27 -4.01 -2.83
N ASP A 23 -8.90 -3.87 -4.10
CA ASP A 23 -8.68 -2.57 -4.78
C ASP A 23 -7.64 -1.68 -4.06
N ARG A 24 -6.57 -2.29 -3.52
CA ARG A 24 -5.46 -1.58 -2.88
C ARG A 24 -4.12 -1.95 -3.50
N PRO A 25 -3.13 -1.01 -3.43
CA PRO A 25 -1.76 -1.33 -3.83
C PRO A 25 -1.19 -2.43 -2.95
N VAL A 26 -0.88 -3.57 -3.56
CA VAL A 26 -0.28 -4.72 -2.89
C VAL A 26 0.95 -5.18 -3.66
N LEU A 27 2.02 -5.51 -2.95
CA LEU A 27 3.21 -6.19 -3.45
C LEU A 27 3.43 -7.51 -2.72
N GLY A 28 4.14 -8.41 -3.37
CA GLY A 28 4.54 -9.71 -2.82
C GLY A 28 3.54 -10.83 -3.12
N ALA A 29 3.94 -12.03 -2.75
CA ALA A 29 3.21 -13.25 -3.07
C ALA A 29 1.93 -13.39 -2.24
N ASN A 30 0.85 -13.89 -2.85
CA ASN A 30 -0.40 -14.21 -2.14
C ASN A 30 -0.22 -15.33 -1.11
N THR A 31 0.84 -16.13 -1.25
CA THR A 31 1.19 -17.24 -0.34
C THR A 31 2.02 -16.79 0.86
N ALA A 32 2.46 -15.53 0.91
CA ALA A 32 3.23 -15.02 2.03
C ALA A 32 2.43 -15.12 3.34
N THR A 33 3.05 -15.70 4.37
CA THR A 33 2.42 -15.86 5.69
C THR A 33 2.51 -14.62 6.56
N VAL A 34 3.38 -13.68 6.22
CA VAL A 34 3.50 -12.37 6.87
C VAL A 34 2.90 -11.32 5.94
N VAL A 35 1.92 -10.58 6.45
CA VAL A 35 1.29 -9.47 5.71
C VAL A 35 1.48 -8.19 6.50
N VAL A 36 1.97 -7.17 5.84
CA VAL A 36 2.11 -5.81 6.36
C VAL A 36 1.07 -4.91 5.71
N VAL A 37 0.32 -4.20 6.53
CA VAL A 37 -0.53 -3.09 6.08
C VAL A 37 0.10 -1.80 6.58
N GLU A 38 0.63 -1.02 5.66
CA GLU A 38 1.15 0.31 5.93
C GLU A 38 0.01 1.32 5.87
N ILE A 39 -0.16 2.09 6.93
CA ILE A 39 -1.03 3.26 6.96
C ILE A 39 -0.12 4.46 6.71
N SER A 40 -0.28 5.09 5.56
CA SER A 40 0.63 6.10 5.01
C SER A 40 -0.09 7.38 4.64
N ASN A 41 0.66 8.48 4.54
CA ASN A 41 0.16 9.79 4.16
C ASN A 41 1.20 10.48 3.28
N PHE A 42 0.81 10.94 2.09
CA PHE A 42 1.74 11.58 1.15
C PHE A 42 2.34 12.90 1.67
N LYS A 43 1.67 13.62 2.57
CA LYS A 43 2.23 14.81 3.25
C LYS A 43 3.15 14.48 4.43
N CYS A 44 3.23 13.23 4.84
CA CYS A 44 4.04 12.83 5.96
C CYS A 44 5.51 12.70 5.55
N THR A 45 6.37 13.56 6.09
CA THR A 45 7.82 13.51 5.85
C THR A 45 8.43 12.18 6.29
N GLN A 46 7.94 11.59 7.38
CA GLN A 46 8.42 10.30 7.87
C GLN A 46 8.03 9.16 6.93
N CYS A 47 6.83 9.22 6.32
CA CYS A 47 6.43 8.24 5.31
C CYS A 47 7.33 8.32 4.09
N ARG A 48 7.60 9.54 3.60
CA ARG A 48 8.54 9.75 2.49
C ARG A 48 9.92 9.22 2.83
N ASN A 49 10.48 9.58 3.97
CA ASN A 49 11.81 9.11 4.39
C ASN A 49 11.88 7.58 4.50
N PHE A 50 10.82 6.93 4.97
CA PHE A 50 10.72 5.48 5.02
C PHE A 50 10.78 4.88 3.61
N HIS A 51 10.01 5.41 2.68
CA HIS A 51 9.98 4.92 1.29
C HIS A 51 11.29 5.18 0.54
N GLU A 52 11.98 6.29 0.82
CA GLU A 52 13.26 6.60 0.20
C GLU A 52 14.42 5.75 0.74
N ASN A 53 14.44 5.46 2.05
CA ASN A 53 15.64 4.94 2.72
C ASN A 53 15.52 3.52 3.28
N VAL A 54 14.30 3.04 3.56
CA VAL A 54 14.08 1.75 4.22
C VAL A 54 13.35 0.77 3.31
N PHE A 55 12.24 1.21 2.72
CA PHE A 55 11.36 0.36 1.92
C PHE A 55 12.05 -0.33 0.74
N PRO A 56 12.99 0.29 -0.02
CA PRO A 56 13.64 -0.37 -1.16
C PRO A 56 14.38 -1.66 -0.76
N THR A 57 15.05 -1.65 0.39
CA THR A 57 15.73 -2.84 0.90
C THR A 57 14.73 -3.90 1.38
N LEU A 58 13.67 -3.49 2.11
CA LEU A 58 12.61 -4.41 2.53
C LEU A 58 11.89 -5.03 1.32
N ARG A 59 11.65 -4.24 0.29
CA ARG A 59 11.05 -4.71 -0.96
C ARG A 59 11.90 -5.81 -1.60
N ARG A 60 13.18 -5.55 -1.81
CA ARG A 60 14.12 -6.50 -2.42
C ARG A 60 14.27 -7.80 -1.60
N ASP A 61 14.47 -7.67 -0.27
CA ASP A 61 14.92 -8.80 0.57
C ASP A 61 13.78 -9.65 1.13
N TYR A 62 12.56 -9.08 1.24
CA TYR A 62 11.42 -9.73 1.86
C TYR A 62 10.19 -9.83 0.95
N ILE A 63 9.87 -8.78 0.18
CA ILE A 63 8.63 -8.75 -0.59
C ILE A 63 8.81 -9.48 -1.92
N GLU A 64 9.84 -9.13 -2.70
CA GLU A 64 10.14 -9.75 -3.99
C GLU A 64 10.59 -11.21 -3.85
N THR A 65 11.10 -11.59 -2.66
CA THR A 65 11.42 -12.99 -2.32
C THR A 65 10.21 -13.80 -1.87
N GLY A 66 9.02 -13.20 -1.81
CA GLY A 66 7.77 -13.87 -1.43
C GLY A 66 7.59 -14.12 0.07
N LYS A 67 8.50 -13.63 0.93
CA LYS A 67 8.43 -13.82 2.39
C LYS A 67 7.37 -12.95 3.06
N VAL A 68 7.18 -11.73 2.54
CA VAL A 68 6.27 -10.72 3.07
C VAL A 68 5.37 -10.22 1.95
N ARG A 69 4.09 -10.04 2.24
CA ARG A 69 3.12 -9.31 1.41
C ARG A 69 2.91 -7.94 2.01
N TRP A 70 2.95 -6.91 1.19
CA TRP A 70 2.85 -5.52 1.62
C TRP A 70 1.69 -4.82 0.97
N ALA A 71 0.85 -4.17 1.76
CA ALA A 71 -0.28 -3.38 1.28
C ALA A 71 -0.21 -1.95 1.85
N VAL A 72 -0.76 -0.98 1.12
CA VAL A 72 -0.83 0.40 1.58
C VAL A 72 -2.28 0.86 1.69
N ILE A 73 -2.59 1.51 2.81
CA ILE A 73 -3.80 2.30 3.02
C ILE A 73 -3.35 3.75 3.20
N ASN A 74 -3.93 4.62 2.41
CA ASN A 74 -3.69 6.04 2.59
C ASN A 74 -4.61 6.60 3.68
N ALA A 75 -4.03 7.41 4.57
CA ALA A 75 -4.76 8.09 5.65
C ALA A 75 -4.47 9.59 5.60
N SER A 76 -5.46 10.39 5.91
CA SER A 76 -5.32 11.84 6.06
C SER A 76 -6.39 12.37 7.00
N ASP A 77 -6.04 13.41 7.71
CA ASP A 77 -6.92 14.33 8.43
C ASP A 77 -7.17 15.64 7.66
N ASP A 78 -6.52 15.78 6.48
CA ASP A 78 -6.70 16.92 5.58
C ASP A 78 -7.79 16.60 4.55
N GLU A 79 -8.96 17.20 4.74
CA GLU A 79 -10.13 17.04 3.87
C GLU A 79 -10.13 18.02 2.69
N SER A 80 -9.05 18.79 2.46
CA SER A 80 -8.97 19.72 1.35
C SER A 80 -9.14 19.01 0.00
N GLU A 81 -9.83 19.64 -0.94
CA GLU A 81 -10.04 19.12 -2.29
C GLU A 81 -8.72 18.80 -2.99
N GLN A 82 -7.72 19.65 -2.82
CA GLN A 82 -6.39 19.45 -3.38
C GLN A 82 -5.76 18.16 -2.89
N TYR A 83 -5.93 17.87 -1.59
CA TYR A 83 -5.34 16.69 -1.00
C TYR A 83 -6.12 15.43 -1.39
N GLY A 84 -7.43 15.52 -1.52
CA GLY A 84 -8.25 14.46 -2.10
C GLY A 84 -7.84 14.07 -3.52
N LYS A 85 -7.36 15.03 -4.33
CA LYS A 85 -6.87 14.76 -5.69
C LYS A 85 -5.64 13.86 -5.72
N ILE A 86 -4.67 14.02 -4.79
CA ILE A 86 -3.46 13.17 -4.79
C ILE A 86 -3.80 11.71 -4.45
N PHE A 87 -4.73 11.47 -3.53
CA PHE A 87 -5.19 10.11 -3.22
C PHE A 87 -5.98 9.50 -4.37
N SER A 88 -6.82 10.29 -5.04
CA SER A 88 -7.55 9.84 -6.23
C SER A 88 -6.58 9.47 -7.36
N LEU A 89 -5.53 10.28 -7.57
CA LEU A 89 -4.48 9.96 -8.53
C LEU A 89 -3.75 8.67 -8.18
N ALA A 90 -3.35 8.51 -6.92
CA ALA A 90 -2.69 7.29 -6.46
C ALA A 90 -3.58 6.05 -6.69
N ARG A 91 -4.89 6.18 -6.47
CA ARG A 91 -5.87 5.12 -6.74
C ARG A 91 -5.97 4.81 -8.23
N CYS A 92 -6.01 5.83 -9.08
CA CYS A 92 -6.03 5.64 -10.54
C CYS A 92 -4.73 5.03 -11.06
N ALA A 93 -3.58 5.43 -10.51
CA ALA A 93 -2.30 4.80 -10.80
C ALA A 93 -2.29 3.30 -10.40
N HIS A 94 -2.91 2.97 -9.26
CA HIS A 94 -3.09 1.58 -8.85
C HIS A 94 -3.95 0.79 -9.85
N ARG A 95 -5.06 1.34 -10.32
CA ARG A 95 -5.92 0.69 -11.32
C ARG A 95 -5.21 0.42 -12.64
N GLN A 96 -4.22 1.25 -13.00
CA GLN A 96 -3.33 1.02 -14.15
C GLN A 96 -2.09 0.16 -13.82
N GLY A 97 -1.98 -0.37 -12.59
CA GLY A 97 -0.83 -1.18 -12.15
C GLY A 97 0.45 -0.37 -11.95
N LYS A 98 0.36 0.97 -11.82
CA LYS A 98 1.50 1.90 -11.79
C LYS A 98 1.70 2.63 -10.46
N TYR A 99 1.03 2.19 -9.40
CA TYR A 99 1.13 2.82 -8.08
C TYR A 99 2.56 2.90 -7.57
N TRP A 100 3.28 1.78 -7.64
CA TRP A 100 4.60 1.64 -7.03
C TRP A 100 5.68 2.39 -7.80
N GLU A 101 5.53 2.52 -9.12
CA GLU A 101 6.42 3.30 -9.98
C GLU A 101 6.21 4.82 -9.80
N LEU A 102 5.01 5.24 -9.39
CA LEU A 102 4.67 6.65 -9.18
C LEU A 102 4.84 7.12 -7.73
N LEU A 103 5.06 6.20 -6.80
CA LEU A 103 5.03 6.47 -5.37
C LEU A 103 5.96 7.60 -4.95
N ASP A 104 7.22 7.57 -5.41
CA ASP A 104 8.22 8.60 -5.10
C ASP A 104 7.81 9.97 -5.65
N GLY A 105 7.26 9.99 -6.87
CA GLY A 105 6.69 11.18 -7.48
C GLY A 105 5.53 11.75 -6.66
N LEU A 106 4.61 10.91 -6.18
CA LEU A 106 3.49 11.33 -5.35
C LEU A 106 3.96 11.96 -4.03
N PHE A 107 4.94 11.38 -3.35
CA PHE A 107 5.54 11.98 -2.16
C PHE A 107 6.24 13.31 -2.46
N SER A 108 6.91 13.41 -3.60
CA SER A 108 7.65 14.63 -3.98
C SER A 108 6.73 15.83 -4.25
N VAL A 109 5.50 15.60 -4.72
CA VAL A 109 4.55 16.67 -5.11
C VAL A 109 3.50 16.97 -4.05
N ALA A 110 3.35 16.13 -3.04
CA ALA A 110 2.31 16.27 -2.02
C ALA A 110 2.37 17.60 -1.23
N HIS A 111 3.54 18.23 -1.16
CA HIS A 111 3.79 19.50 -0.52
C HIS A 111 3.84 20.69 -1.49
N ARG A 112 3.60 20.47 -2.77
CA ARG A 112 3.71 21.49 -3.82
C ARG A 112 2.34 21.98 -4.26
N ALA A 113 2.33 23.03 -5.08
CA ALA A 113 1.10 23.56 -5.66
C ALA A 113 0.36 22.52 -6.53
N PRO A 114 -0.98 22.61 -6.64
CA PRO A 114 -1.79 21.67 -7.45
C PRO A 114 -1.31 21.52 -8.88
N SER A 115 -0.84 22.60 -9.51
CA SER A 115 -0.30 22.58 -10.87
C SER A 115 0.91 21.64 -11.05
N VAL A 116 1.67 21.40 -9.98
CA VAL A 116 2.81 20.47 -10.02
C VAL A 116 2.31 19.03 -10.06
N LEU A 117 1.23 18.73 -9.34
CA LEU A 117 0.58 17.42 -9.39
C LEU A 117 0.00 17.15 -10.79
N GLU A 118 -0.70 18.13 -11.36
CA GLU A 118 -1.24 18.06 -12.73
C GLU A 118 -0.13 17.88 -13.75
N ALA A 119 1.00 18.57 -13.59
CA ALA A 119 2.17 18.43 -14.46
C ALA A 119 2.84 17.06 -14.34
N LEU A 120 2.92 16.49 -13.13
CA LEU A 120 3.44 15.13 -12.92
C LEU A 120 2.61 14.12 -13.69
N VAL A 121 1.28 14.27 -13.63
CA VAL A 121 0.32 13.39 -14.28
C VAL A 121 0.38 13.52 -15.79
N ALA A 122 0.26 14.75 -16.31
CA ALA A 122 0.19 15.03 -17.75
C ALA A 122 1.47 14.64 -18.51
N LYS A 123 2.62 14.63 -17.81
CA LYS A 123 3.94 14.32 -18.40
C LYS A 123 4.45 12.92 -18.05
N SER A 124 3.71 12.16 -17.25
CA SER A 124 4.14 10.82 -16.87
C SER A 124 3.96 9.86 -18.06
N PRO A 125 5.02 9.31 -18.64
CA PRO A 125 4.90 8.27 -19.66
C PRO A 125 4.39 6.93 -19.09
N LEU A 126 4.21 6.86 -17.78
CA LEU A 126 3.83 5.64 -17.06
C LEU A 126 2.31 5.41 -17.08
N LEU A 127 1.50 6.46 -17.28
CA LEU A 127 0.05 6.39 -17.23
C LEU A 127 -0.57 6.65 -18.62
N ASP A 128 -1.60 5.89 -18.95
CA ASP A 128 -2.50 6.25 -20.03
C ASP A 128 -3.34 7.47 -19.61
N ALA A 129 -3.22 8.56 -20.35
CA ALA A 129 -3.88 9.83 -20.03
C ALA A 129 -5.42 9.75 -20.16
N GLY A 130 -5.92 8.99 -21.14
CA GLY A 130 -7.36 8.82 -21.37
C GLY A 130 -8.01 8.00 -20.25
N GLU A 131 -7.42 6.87 -19.90
CA GLU A 131 -7.87 6.04 -18.77
C GLU A 131 -7.81 6.81 -17.45
N LEU A 132 -6.76 7.62 -17.26
CA LEU A 132 -6.59 8.43 -16.08
C LEU A 132 -7.69 9.48 -15.94
N GLU A 133 -8.01 10.20 -17.02
CA GLU A 133 -9.08 11.21 -17.03
C GLU A 133 -10.43 10.58 -16.68
N ILE A 134 -10.76 9.44 -17.27
CA ILE A 134 -11.97 8.66 -16.96
C ILE A 134 -11.99 8.25 -15.49
N CYS A 135 -10.89 7.70 -15.01
CA CYS A 135 -10.75 7.24 -13.63
C CYS A 135 -10.93 8.37 -12.61
N LEU A 136 -10.31 9.52 -12.83
CA LEU A 136 -10.43 10.69 -11.93
C LEU A 136 -11.84 11.26 -11.83
N LYS A 137 -12.66 11.08 -12.89
CA LYS A 137 -14.08 11.47 -12.91
C LYS A 137 -14.98 10.42 -12.24
N ASP A 138 -14.53 9.19 -12.09
CA ASP A 138 -15.30 8.10 -11.48
C ASP A 138 -15.55 8.35 -9.99
N ARG A 139 -16.82 8.43 -9.59
CA ARG A 139 -17.23 8.59 -8.18
C ARG A 139 -16.74 7.44 -7.31
N SER A 140 -16.58 6.23 -7.86
CA SER A 140 -16.11 5.07 -7.10
C SER A 140 -14.69 5.28 -6.56
N VAL A 141 -13.86 6.07 -7.21
CA VAL A 141 -12.50 6.42 -6.77
C VAL A 141 -12.56 7.24 -5.47
N ARG A 142 -13.39 8.29 -5.43
CA ARG A 142 -13.56 9.11 -4.22
C ARG A 142 -14.14 8.28 -3.07
N THR A 143 -15.10 7.42 -3.36
CA THR A 143 -15.66 6.49 -2.37
C THR A 143 -14.58 5.54 -1.83
N ALA A 144 -13.69 5.01 -2.67
CA ALA A 144 -12.61 4.13 -2.26
C ALA A 144 -11.58 4.87 -1.38
N VAL A 145 -11.26 6.13 -1.72
CA VAL A 145 -10.38 6.98 -0.88
C VAL A 145 -11.01 7.25 0.49
N ALA A 146 -12.31 7.60 0.52
CA ALA A 146 -13.02 7.80 1.78
C ALA A 146 -13.03 6.54 2.66
N LYS A 147 -13.24 5.36 2.07
CA LYS A 147 -13.15 4.08 2.78
C LYS A 147 -11.77 3.82 3.38
N ASP A 148 -10.69 4.22 2.71
CA ASP A 148 -9.34 4.10 3.26
C ASP A 148 -9.20 4.96 4.53
N PHE A 149 -9.68 6.19 4.51
CA PHE A 149 -9.66 7.08 5.67
C PHE A 149 -10.49 6.54 6.83
N GLU A 150 -11.70 6.06 6.55
CA GLU A 150 -12.55 5.41 7.55
C GLU A 150 -11.87 4.19 8.19
N GLN A 151 -11.19 3.37 7.39
CA GLN A 151 -10.50 2.18 7.91
C GLN A 151 -9.29 2.56 8.76
N ALA A 152 -8.49 3.55 8.34
CA ALA A 152 -7.39 4.07 9.15
C ALA A 152 -7.91 4.63 10.48
N ALA A 153 -9.03 5.35 10.47
CA ALA A 153 -9.67 5.86 11.68
C ALA A 153 -10.13 4.75 12.63
N ARG A 154 -10.73 3.67 12.09
CA ARG A 154 -11.16 2.49 12.88
C ARG A 154 -9.98 1.78 13.56
N LEU A 155 -8.81 1.80 12.96
CA LEU A 155 -7.58 1.26 13.55
C LEU A 155 -7.04 2.13 14.70
N LYS A 156 -7.65 3.30 14.97
CA LYS A 156 -7.22 4.26 16.00
C LYS A 156 -5.75 4.65 15.88
N ILE A 157 -5.28 4.79 14.65
CA ILE A 157 -3.90 5.17 14.34
C ILE A 157 -3.66 6.61 14.81
N ARG A 158 -2.55 6.83 15.52
CA ARG A 158 -2.18 8.14 16.08
C ARG A 158 -1.21 8.93 15.23
N GLY A 159 -0.71 8.34 14.15
CA GLY A 159 0.27 8.98 13.25
C GLY A 159 0.71 8.05 12.14
N THR A 160 1.40 8.63 11.16
CA THR A 160 1.92 7.91 9.99
C THR A 160 3.45 8.06 9.90
N PRO A 161 4.15 7.07 9.33
CA PRO A 161 3.61 5.76 8.96
C PRO A 161 3.29 4.91 10.20
N THR A 162 2.29 4.04 10.08
CA THR A 162 2.04 2.97 11.04
C THR A 162 1.90 1.66 10.27
N PHE A 163 2.49 0.59 10.78
CA PHE A 163 2.50 -0.71 10.11
C PHE A 163 1.81 -1.73 11.00
N VAL A 164 0.72 -2.30 10.49
CA VAL A 164 0.05 -3.45 11.12
C VAL A 164 0.59 -4.70 10.46
N ILE A 165 1.21 -5.56 11.25
CA ILE A 165 1.84 -6.78 10.79
C ILE A 165 1.03 -7.96 11.27
N SER A 166 0.53 -8.77 10.36
CA SER A 166 -0.18 -10.01 10.65
C SER A 166 0.63 -11.20 10.19
N LYS A 167 0.73 -12.24 11.03
CA LYS A 167 1.37 -13.52 10.73
C LYS A 167 0.33 -14.63 10.89
N TRP A 168 0.25 -15.49 9.89
CA TRP A 168 -0.52 -16.74 9.94
C TRP A 168 0.40 -17.93 10.18
N SER A 169 0.08 -18.72 11.18
CA SER A 169 0.71 -20.01 11.46
C SER A 169 0.04 -21.12 10.65
N ALA A 170 0.69 -22.28 10.55
CA ALA A 170 0.18 -23.43 9.79
C ALA A 170 -1.17 -23.96 10.31
N ASP A 171 -1.47 -23.77 11.60
CA ASP A 171 -2.74 -24.13 12.24
C ASP A 171 -3.87 -23.11 11.97
N GLY A 172 -3.61 -22.06 11.19
CA GLY A 172 -4.56 -20.98 10.90
C GLY A 172 -4.63 -19.89 11.97
N THR A 173 -3.86 -20.00 13.06
CA THR A 173 -3.78 -18.94 14.08
C THR A 173 -3.13 -17.69 13.49
N ARG A 174 -3.74 -16.52 13.78
CA ARG A 174 -3.20 -15.21 13.41
C ARG A 174 -2.65 -14.49 14.63
N THR A 175 -1.44 -14.01 14.53
CA THR A 175 -0.85 -13.02 15.46
C THR A 175 -0.77 -11.67 14.78
N GLU A 176 -0.94 -10.61 15.55
CA GLU A 176 -0.88 -9.24 15.06
C GLU A 176 0.02 -8.39 15.94
N SER A 177 0.77 -7.49 15.33
CA SER A 177 1.58 -6.50 16.00
C SER A 177 1.56 -5.18 15.23
N THR A 178 1.85 -4.09 15.91
CA THR A 178 1.86 -2.75 15.32
C THR A 178 3.21 -2.10 15.54
N ILE A 179 3.77 -1.54 14.47
CA ILE A 179 4.96 -0.70 14.50
C ILE A 179 4.53 0.73 14.22
N ALA A 180 4.77 1.66 15.14
CA ALA A 180 4.48 3.07 14.97
C ALA A 180 5.73 3.83 14.52
N GLY A 181 5.56 4.72 13.53
CA GLY A 181 6.61 5.57 13.00
C GLY A 181 7.59 4.87 12.05
N ALA A 182 8.39 5.66 11.36
CA ALA A 182 9.45 5.20 10.47
C ALA A 182 10.63 4.68 11.28
N GLN A 183 10.60 3.39 11.63
CA GLN A 183 11.70 2.71 12.30
C GLN A 183 12.86 2.43 11.34
N SER A 184 14.02 2.07 11.90
CA SER A 184 15.21 1.73 11.10
C SER A 184 15.04 0.43 10.31
N LEU A 185 15.85 0.26 9.27
CA LEU A 185 15.88 -0.97 8.48
C LEU A 185 16.13 -2.20 9.38
N GLU A 186 17.09 -2.12 10.29
CA GLU A 186 17.44 -3.22 11.19
C GLU A 186 16.28 -3.59 12.12
N TYR A 187 15.44 -2.62 12.48
CA TYR A 187 14.26 -2.90 13.29
C TYR A 187 13.28 -3.79 12.52
N PHE A 188 12.96 -3.42 11.27
CA PHE A 188 12.09 -4.22 10.41
C PHE A 188 12.66 -5.59 10.09
N GLN A 189 13.95 -5.68 9.79
CA GLN A 189 14.63 -6.95 9.52
C GLN A 189 14.51 -7.89 10.72
N ARG A 190 14.82 -7.42 11.93
CA ARG A 190 14.66 -8.23 13.16
C ARG A 190 13.22 -8.68 13.38
N ALA A 191 12.24 -7.78 13.14
CA ALA A 191 10.82 -8.10 13.31
C ALA A 191 10.37 -9.19 12.32
N PHE A 192 10.72 -9.05 11.04
CA PHE A 192 10.35 -10.03 10.01
C PHE A 192 11.07 -11.35 10.20
N ASP A 193 12.37 -11.35 10.48
CA ASP A 193 13.14 -12.58 10.71
C ASP A 193 12.59 -13.35 11.91
N ALA A 194 12.19 -12.65 12.99
CA ALA A 194 11.58 -13.30 14.15
C ALA A 194 10.20 -13.92 13.81
N LEU A 195 9.40 -13.26 12.97
CA LEU A 195 8.10 -13.78 12.52
C LEU A 195 8.26 -14.97 11.57
N LEU A 196 9.22 -14.91 10.65
CA LEU A 196 9.46 -15.95 9.65
C LEU A 196 10.08 -17.22 10.23
N LYS A 197 10.79 -17.13 11.36
CA LYS A 197 11.35 -18.30 12.09
C LYS A 197 10.31 -19.06 12.90
N LYS A 198 9.19 -18.45 13.25
CA LYS A 198 8.12 -19.14 14.00
C LYS A 198 7.34 -20.04 13.04
N PRO A 199 7.12 -21.32 13.37
CA PRO A 199 6.32 -22.25 12.56
C PRO A 199 4.85 -21.80 12.44
#